data_1d584bc84e5fab010dcfbdabe147d65f
#
_entry.id   1d584bc84e5fab010dcfbdabe147d65f
#
_cell.length_a   1.000
_cell.length_b   1.000
_cell.length_c   1.000
_cell.angle_alpha   90.00
_cell.angle_beta   90.00
_cell.angle_gamma   90.00
#
_symmetry.space_group_name_H-M   'P 1'
#
loop_
_entity.id
_entity.type
_entity.pdbx_description
1 polymer ?
#
loop_
_entity_poly.entity_id
_entity_poly.type
_entity_poly.pdbx_seq_one_letter_code
_entity_poly.pdbx_strand_id
1 'polypeptide(L)'
;MDNTTAHSLFVCTTCASVWQDGKRIGESGGQKLLHQLQELAQDWELQEEFPIQAVECMSACNRSCVVAFAAEGKMTYLFGDLAVDDSISAVLECATKYYKKPDGLLPWSERPEPLKKGILAKIPSLSLKQ
;
A
#
# COMPACT_ATOMS: atom_id res chain seq x y z
N MET A 1 4.57 -20.27 -20.70
CA MET A 1 4.16 -18.88 -20.77
C MET A 1 3.89 -18.31 -19.40
N ASP A 2 4.38 -17.14 -19.21
CA ASP A 2 4.23 -16.49 -17.94
C ASP A 2 2.88 -15.78 -17.84
N ASN A 3 2.09 -16.17 -16.86
CA ASN A 3 0.79 -15.55 -16.63
C ASN A 3 0.80 -14.60 -15.45
N THR A 4 2.00 -14.20 -15.04
CA THR A 4 2.13 -13.33 -13.89
C THR A 4 1.54 -11.96 -14.18
N THR A 5 0.58 -11.57 -13.36
CA THR A 5 0.01 -10.23 -13.43
C THR A 5 0.95 -9.27 -12.71
N ALA A 6 1.18 -8.10 -13.32
CA ALA A 6 2.00 -7.08 -12.68
C ALA A 6 1.28 -6.54 -11.45
N HIS A 7 1.95 -6.59 -10.31
CA HIS A 7 1.45 -6.08 -9.04
C HIS A 7 2.35 -4.97 -8.54
N SER A 8 1.80 -4.03 -7.82
CA SER A 8 2.59 -2.96 -7.19
C SER A 8 1.96 -2.54 -5.88
N LEU A 9 2.82 -2.32 -4.90
CA LEU A 9 2.46 -1.70 -3.63
C LEU A 9 3.02 -0.29 -3.66
N PHE A 10 2.15 0.71 -3.74
CA PHE A 10 2.57 2.10 -3.77
C PHE A 10 2.55 2.67 -2.37
N VAL A 11 3.59 3.41 -2.01
CA VAL A 11 3.69 4.06 -0.70
C VAL A 11 3.88 5.56 -0.92
N CYS A 12 3.01 6.36 -0.32
CA CYS A 12 3.09 7.80 -0.42
C CYS A 12 4.22 8.32 0.47
N THR A 13 5.26 8.88 -0.15
CA THR A 13 6.46 9.25 0.60
C THR A 13 6.39 10.62 1.25
N THR A 14 5.43 11.48 0.85
CA THR A 14 5.31 12.80 1.47
C THR A 14 4.30 12.84 2.61
N CYS A 15 3.57 11.74 2.83
CA CYS A 15 2.61 11.66 3.92
C CYS A 15 3.29 11.88 5.27
N ALA A 16 2.61 12.62 6.16
CA ALA A 16 3.11 12.91 7.50
C ALA A 16 4.47 13.61 7.49
N SER A 17 4.67 14.52 6.53
CA SER A 17 5.85 15.36 6.50
C SER A 17 5.79 16.39 7.62
N VAL A 18 6.94 16.67 8.23
CA VAL A 18 7.07 17.71 9.26
C VAL A 18 7.72 18.92 8.61
N TRP A 19 7.09 20.09 8.75
CA TRP A 19 7.57 21.32 8.15
C TRP A 19 7.94 22.32 9.24
N GLN A 20 9.05 23.03 9.03
CA GLN A 20 9.46 24.11 9.92
C GLN A 20 10.12 25.19 9.06
N ASP A 21 9.64 26.42 9.22
CA ASP A 21 10.14 27.58 8.48
C ASP A 21 10.11 27.33 6.96
N GLY A 22 9.05 26.67 6.48
CA GLY A 22 8.86 26.40 5.07
C GLY A 22 9.69 25.26 4.52
N LYS A 23 10.42 24.55 5.37
CA LYS A 23 11.25 23.43 4.94
C LYS A 23 10.81 22.13 5.61
N ARG A 24 10.91 21.03 4.85
CA ARG A 24 10.64 19.71 5.40
C ARG A 24 11.80 19.30 6.31
N ILE A 25 11.47 18.79 7.48
CA ILE A 25 12.47 18.39 8.46
C ILE A 25 12.42 16.87 8.63
N GLY A 26 13.58 16.21 8.47
CA GLY A 26 13.73 14.79 8.68
C GLY A 26 12.91 13.97 7.71
N GLU A 27 12.79 12.68 7.98
CA GLU A 27 11.98 11.78 7.18
C GLU A 27 10.51 11.97 7.48
N SER A 28 9.69 11.95 6.43
CA SER A 28 8.24 11.94 6.61
C SER A 28 7.82 10.58 7.15
N GLY A 29 6.60 10.50 7.71
CA GLY A 29 6.04 9.22 8.10
C GLY A 29 5.96 8.26 6.94
N GLY A 30 5.65 8.77 5.74
CA GLY A 30 5.60 7.94 4.54
C GLY A 30 6.93 7.34 4.18
N GLN A 31 8.02 8.10 4.32
CA GLN A 31 9.35 7.57 4.06
C GLN A 31 9.74 6.52 5.08
N LYS A 32 9.39 6.73 6.34
CA LYS A 32 9.65 5.73 7.38
C LYS A 32 8.88 4.45 7.10
N LEU A 33 7.63 4.57 6.70
CA LEU A 33 6.81 3.43 6.34
C LEU A 33 7.43 2.66 5.16
N LEU A 34 7.87 3.39 4.14
CA LEU A 34 8.49 2.80 2.96
C LEU A 34 9.73 2.00 3.35
N HIS A 35 10.62 2.61 4.15
CA HIS A 35 11.86 1.94 4.54
C HIS A 35 11.59 0.68 5.35
N GLN A 36 10.64 0.74 6.27
CA GLN A 36 10.30 -0.43 7.08
C GLN A 36 9.65 -1.53 6.26
N LEU A 37 8.81 -1.16 5.30
CA LEU A 37 8.22 -2.15 4.40
C LEU A 37 9.28 -2.81 3.53
N GLN A 38 10.22 -2.03 3.01
CA GLN A 38 11.29 -2.58 2.19
C GLN A 38 12.18 -3.52 3.00
N GLU A 39 12.45 -3.17 4.26
CA GLU A 39 13.27 -3.99 5.13
C GLU A 39 12.59 -5.33 5.43
N LEU A 40 11.32 -5.30 5.81
CA LEU A 40 10.59 -6.53 6.10
C LEU A 40 10.39 -7.36 4.82
N ALA A 41 10.24 -6.68 3.68
CA ALA A 41 10.00 -7.36 2.42
C ALA A 41 11.21 -8.14 1.91
N GLN A 42 12.40 -7.93 2.48
CA GLN A 42 13.57 -8.71 2.10
C GLN A 42 13.36 -10.20 2.35
N ASP A 43 12.55 -10.54 3.34
CA ASP A 43 12.22 -11.92 3.64
C ASP A 43 10.84 -12.33 3.14
N TRP A 44 10.21 -11.46 2.38
CA TRP A 44 8.86 -11.70 1.86
C TRP A 44 8.94 -12.46 0.54
N GLU A 45 8.18 -13.55 0.45
CA GLU A 45 8.25 -14.42 -0.72
C GLU A 45 7.80 -13.74 -2.02
N LEU A 46 7.02 -12.66 -1.93
CA LEU A 46 6.49 -11.96 -3.10
C LEU A 46 7.26 -10.70 -3.46
N GLN A 47 8.44 -10.47 -2.87
CA GLN A 47 9.13 -9.20 -3.09
C GLN A 47 9.45 -8.91 -4.55
N GLU A 48 9.65 -9.94 -5.36
CA GLU A 48 9.95 -9.74 -6.78
C GLU A 48 8.69 -9.58 -7.62
N GLU A 49 7.63 -10.31 -7.26
CA GLU A 49 6.37 -10.24 -8.00
C GLU A 49 5.50 -9.07 -7.60
N PHE A 50 5.76 -8.48 -6.46
CA PHE A 50 4.94 -7.41 -5.89
C PHE A 50 5.85 -6.30 -5.38
N PRO A 51 6.50 -5.57 -6.29
CA PRO A 51 7.46 -4.54 -5.87
C PRO A 51 6.80 -3.42 -5.06
N ILE A 52 7.57 -2.89 -4.13
CA ILE A 52 7.15 -1.74 -3.33
C ILE A 52 7.72 -0.50 -4.00
N GLN A 53 6.85 0.40 -4.41
CA GLN A 53 7.25 1.59 -5.15
C GLN A 53 6.89 2.86 -4.42
N ALA A 54 7.83 3.79 -4.40
CA ALA A 54 7.62 5.09 -3.80
C ALA A 54 6.81 5.97 -4.74
N VAL A 55 5.81 6.65 -4.20
CA VAL A 55 5.03 7.65 -4.94
C VAL A 55 5.10 8.93 -4.13
N GLU A 56 5.41 10.03 -4.80
CA GLU A 56 5.59 11.30 -4.09
C GLU A 56 4.33 11.74 -3.35
N CYS A 57 3.18 11.63 -4.00
CA CYS A 57 1.93 12.05 -3.39
C CYS A 57 0.76 11.31 -4.03
N MET A 58 -0.18 10.84 -3.19
CA MET A 58 -1.40 10.23 -3.66
C MET A 58 -2.63 11.05 -3.25
N SER A 59 -2.42 12.31 -2.93
CA SER A 59 -3.49 13.30 -2.64
C SER A 59 -4.40 12.90 -1.48
N ALA A 60 -3.86 12.15 -0.53
CA ALA A 60 -4.60 11.75 0.67
C ALA A 60 -3.82 12.13 1.93
N CYS A 61 -3.16 13.28 1.90
CA CYS A 61 -2.23 13.68 2.96
C CYS A 61 -2.88 13.82 4.32
N ASN A 62 -4.18 14.14 4.37
CA ASN A 62 -4.89 14.26 5.64
C ASN A 62 -5.27 12.89 6.23
N ARG A 63 -4.96 11.81 5.53
CA ARG A 63 -5.23 10.46 5.99
C ARG A 63 -3.95 9.63 6.06
N SER A 64 -2.83 10.29 6.37
CA SER A 64 -1.51 9.67 6.46
C SER A 64 -1.46 8.52 7.46
N CYS A 65 -0.69 7.48 7.24
CA CYS A 65 0.09 7.20 6.05
C CYS A 65 -0.73 6.40 5.05
N VAL A 66 -0.37 6.52 3.76
CA VAL A 66 -1.20 5.97 2.69
C VAL A 66 -0.41 4.96 1.86
N VAL A 67 -1.04 3.82 1.58
CA VAL A 67 -0.51 2.83 0.64
C VAL A 67 -1.60 2.43 -0.33
N ALA A 68 -1.20 1.88 -1.48
CA ALA A 68 -2.16 1.39 -2.45
C ALA A 68 -1.69 0.05 -3.01
N PHE A 69 -2.64 -0.85 -3.22
CA PHE A 69 -2.40 -2.12 -3.91
C PHE A 69 -3.01 -2.03 -5.29
N ALA A 70 -2.23 -2.30 -6.32
CA ALA A 70 -2.71 -2.25 -7.69
C ALA A 70 -2.14 -3.39 -8.51
N ALA A 71 -2.93 -3.88 -9.45
CA ALA A 71 -2.49 -4.91 -10.38
C ALA A 71 -3.39 -4.88 -11.61
N GLU A 72 -2.86 -5.34 -12.73
CA GLU A 72 -3.65 -5.43 -13.95
C GLU A 72 -4.84 -6.37 -13.74
N GLY A 73 -6.02 -5.89 -14.15
CA GLY A 73 -7.21 -6.70 -14.07
C GLY A 73 -7.75 -6.92 -12.68
N LYS A 74 -7.21 -6.22 -11.70
CA LYS A 74 -7.64 -6.34 -10.31
C LYS A 74 -8.13 -5.02 -9.77
N MET A 75 -8.94 -5.10 -8.72
CA MET A 75 -9.38 -3.93 -8.00
C MET A 75 -8.17 -3.19 -7.41
N THR A 76 -8.18 -1.88 -7.43
CA THR A 76 -7.15 -1.08 -6.78
C THR A 76 -7.69 -0.61 -5.44
N TYR A 77 -6.91 -0.82 -4.38
CA TYR A 77 -7.28 -0.40 -3.03
C TYR A 77 -6.34 0.69 -2.54
N LEU A 78 -6.92 1.71 -1.93
CA LEU A 78 -6.17 2.79 -1.29
C LEU A 78 -6.48 2.77 0.18
N PHE A 79 -5.46 2.60 1.02
CA PHE A 79 -5.60 2.56 2.47
C PHE A 79 -4.86 3.73 3.09
N GLY A 80 -5.47 4.34 4.10
CA GLY A 80 -4.84 5.43 4.83
C GLY A 80 -4.90 5.21 6.32
N ASP A 81 -4.56 6.25 7.07
CA ASP A 81 -4.57 6.23 8.53
C ASP A 81 -3.68 5.14 9.11
N LEU A 82 -2.62 4.75 8.39
CA LEU A 82 -1.74 3.67 8.82
C LEU A 82 -0.68 4.21 9.78
N ALA A 83 -0.55 3.55 10.93
CA ALA A 83 0.51 3.87 11.88
C ALA A 83 1.82 3.26 11.37
N VAL A 84 2.89 4.06 11.37
CA VAL A 84 4.15 3.62 10.78
C VAL A 84 4.68 2.35 11.44
N ASP A 85 4.65 2.29 12.78
CA ASP A 85 5.26 1.17 13.47
C ASP A 85 4.38 -0.06 13.62
N ASP A 86 3.05 0.11 13.50
CA ASP A 86 2.11 -0.97 13.79
C ASP A 86 1.51 -1.62 12.56
N SER A 87 1.73 -1.04 11.38
CA SER A 87 1.06 -1.50 10.16
C SER A 87 1.92 -2.32 9.23
N ILE A 88 3.23 -2.41 9.48
CA ILE A 88 4.16 -2.96 8.51
C ILE A 88 3.82 -4.40 8.13
N SER A 89 3.73 -5.27 9.12
CA SER A 89 3.43 -6.68 8.84
C SER A 89 2.01 -6.84 8.31
N ALA A 90 1.08 -6.01 8.79
CA ALA A 90 -0.30 -6.07 8.32
C ALA A 90 -0.41 -5.70 6.84
N VAL A 91 0.37 -4.70 6.40
CA VAL A 91 0.36 -4.30 4.99
C VAL A 91 0.85 -5.45 4.10
N LEU A 92 1.97 -6.09 4.48
CA LEU A 92 2.49 -7.20 3.69
C LEU A 92 1.59 -8.42 3.74
N GLU A 93 0.95 -8.68 4.89
CA GLU A 93 -0.02 -9.76 4.99
C GLU A 93 -1.20 -9.52 4.06
N CYS A 94 -1.70 -8.30 4.04
CA CYS A 94 -2.82 -7.93 3.18
C CYS A 94 -2.42 -7.99 1.70
N ALA A 95 -1.21 -7.58 1.38
CA ALA A 95 -0.70 -7.66 0.01
C ALA A 95 -0.63 -9.10 -0.46
N THR A 96 -0.20 -10.01 0.43
CA THR A 96 -0.15 -11.44 0.11
C THR A 96 -1.54 -11.97 -0.23
N LYS A 97 -2.54 -11.58 0.56
CA LYS A 97 -3.91 -11.99 0.31
C LYS A 97 -4.44 -11.41 -1.01
N TYR A 98 -4.10 -10.15 -1.26
CA TYR A 98 -4.47 -9.48 -2.51
C TYR A 98 -3.87 -10.20 -3.72
N TYR A 99 -2.61 -10.59 -3.60
CA TYR A 99 -1.92 -11.29 -4.69
C TYR A 99 -2.63 -12.58 -5.07
N LYS A 100 -3.15 -13.29 -4.08
CA LYS A 100 -3.78 -14.59 -4.31
C LYS A 100 -5.20 -14.50 -4.86
N LYS A 101 -5.81 -13.32 -4.85
CA LYS A 101 -7.17 -13.14 -5.34
C LYS A 101 -7.15 -12.81 -6.83
N PRO A 102 -7.85 -13.57 -7.66
CA PRO A 102 -7.83 -13.31 -9.12
C PRO A 102 -8.35 -11.93 -9.50
N ASP A 103 -9.30 -11.40 -8.76
CA ASP A 103 -9.90 -10.09 -9.02
C ASP A 103 -9.41 -9.02 -8.06
N GLY A 104 -8.56 -9.40 -7.11
CA GLY A 104 -8.03 -8.48 -6.12
C GLY A 104 -8.99 -8.09 -5.01
N LEU A 105 -10.17 -8.71 -4.97
CA LEU A 105 -11.14 -8.34 -3.94
C LEU A 105 -10.71 -8.80 -2.56
N LEU A 106 -10.74 -7.87 -1.61
CA LEU A 106 -10.35 -8.12 -0.23
C LEU A 106 -11.54 -7.83 0.67
N PRO A 107 -12.36 -8.86 0.98
CA PRO A 107 -13.49 -8.66 1.88
C PRO A 107 -13.02 -8.13 3.24
N TRP A 108 -13.86 -7.34 3.88
CA TRP A 108 -13.52 -6.71 5.15
C TRP A 108 -13.00 -7.73 6.17
N SER A 109 -13.64 -8.90 6.23
CA SER A 109 -13.26 -9.93 7.21
C SER A 109 -11.89 -10.55 6.97
N GLU A 110 -11.35 -10.43 5.76
CA GLU A 110 -10.04 -11.00 5.43
C GLU A 110 -8.90 -10.00 5.62
N ARG A 111 -9.23 -8.74 5.91
CA ARG A 111 -8.18 -7.73 6.09
C ARG A 111 -7.64 -7.75 7.51
N PRO A 112 -6.31 -7.54 7.66
CA PRO A 112 -5.77 -7.33 9.01
C PRO A 112 -6.39 -6.09 9.64
N GLU A 113 -6.39 -6.05 10.97
CA GLU A 113 -7.08 -5.01 11.71
C GLU A 113 -6.77 -3.57 11.25
N PRO A 114 -5.50 -3.18 11.06
CA PRO A 114 -5.22 -1.80 10.63
C PRO A 114 -5.82 -1.43 9.29
N LEU A 115 -6.10 -2.43 8.44
CA LEU A 115 -6.60 -2.19 7.09
C LEU A 115 -8.11 -2.35 6.98
N LYS A 116 -8.78 -2.67 8.08
CA LYS A 116 -10.23 -2.77 8.07
C LYS A 116 -10.89 -1.40 8.08
N LYS A 117 -10.35 -0.48 8.85
CA LYS A 117 -10.94 0.85 9.02
C LYS A 117 -10.31 1.90 8.13
N GLY A 118 -9.14 1.62 7.59
CA GLY A 118 -8.36 2.62 6.86
C GLY A 118 -8.63 2.70 5.38
N ILE A 119 -9.63 2.00 4.87
CA ILE A 119 -9.89 2.03 3.44
C ILE A 119 -10.39 3.42 3.01
N LEU A 120 -9.72 3.97 2.00
CA LEU A 120 -10.09 5.28 1.45
C LEU A 120 -10.80 5.16 0.11
N ALA A 121 -10.40 4.17 -0.70
CA ALA A 121 -10.98 4.00 -2.02
C ALA A 121 -10.81 2.58 -2.49
N LYS A 122 -11.76 2.13 -3.31
CA LYS A 122 -11.74 0.86 -4.00
C LYS A 122 -12.09 1.16 -5.44
N ILE A 123 -11.11 1.00 -6.33
CA ILE A 123 -11.23 1.46 -7.71
C ILE A 123 -11.18 0.24 -8.64
N PRO A 124 -12.23 0.01 -9.44
CA PRO A 124 -12.20 -1.12 -10.35
C PRO A 124 -11.22 -0.92 -11.49
N SER A 125 -10.65 -2.03 -11.95
CA SER A 125 -9.81 -2.02 -13.13
C SER A 125 -10.68 -1.81 -14.37
N LEU A 126 -10.10 -1.21 -15.40
CA LEU A 126 -10.80 -1.05 -16.67
C LEU A 126 -11.17 -2.38 -17.29
N SER A 127 -10.41 -3.42 -16.98
CA SER A 127 -10.63 -4.75 -17.56
C SER A 127 -11.52 -5.63 -16.71
N LEU A 128 -11.94 -5.16 -15.52
CA LEU A 128 -12.82 -5.92 -14.66
C LEU A 128 -14.24 -5.87 -15.17
N LYS A 129 -14.87 -7.04 -15.26
CA LYS A 129 -16.26 -7.12 -15.62
C LYS A 129 -17.12 -7.02 -14.37
N GLN A 130 -18.18 -6.27 -14.49
CA GLN A 130 -19.13 -6.10 -13.40
C GLN A 130 -20.10 -7.29 -13.33
#